data_e7dd5b26d47c36d73be69755b40bdb4d
#
_entry.id   e7dd5b26d47c36d73be69755b40bdb4d
#
_cell.length_a   1.000
_cell.length_b   1.000
_cell.length_c   1.000
_cell.angle_alpha   90.00
_cell.angle_beta   90.00
_cell.angle_gamma   90.00
#
_symmetry.space_group_name_H-M   'P 1'
#
loop_
_entity.id
_entity.type
_entity.pdbx_description
1 polymer ?
#
loop_
_entity_poly.entity_id
_entity_poly.type
_entity_poly.pdbx_seq_one_letter_code
_entity_poly.pdbx_strand_id
1 'polypeptide(L)'
;MHGSPDKVKTALVLPGGGARGAFQVGVLKAMAEMTPRGQPNPFSVISGTSAGAVNSVVLASRAQEFRAAIAELEQVWGHFRCHHVYKTDHLTMLKSSLHWMASLILGGWLVGTPKSLLDNAPLRALLNRNVHFPRIRDAIEAGCLDAVAVTAASYASARSTTFFEASPELEGWERTRRLGKQLDLNLDHLMASIAVPMVFPPVRIGNEYFGDGAMRQATPLSPAVHLGADRILVIGIRDETGEKVPEAPGDPPSFGQIAGYMLDTLFMDGLYSDLERVTRINELLDTLPDESLVVGDTTMRPIDTMLIVPSEDLR
;
A
#
# COMPACT_ATOMS: atom_id res chain seq x y z
N MET A 1 6.10 25.24 -31.50
CA MET A 1 4.96 24.66 -30.78
C MET A 1 5.22 24.87 -29.31
N HIS A 2 4.51 25.80 -28.67
CA HIS A 2 4.67 26.04 -27.23
C HIS A 2 3.99 24.87 -26.52
N GLY A 3 4.79 23.99 -25.89
CA GLY A 3 4.27 22.97 -24.99
C GLY A 3 3.46 23.66 -23.89
N SER A 4 2.27 23.18 -23.62
CA SER A 4 1.48 23.53 -22.44
C SER A 4 2.40 23.35 -21.22
N PRO A 5 2.43 24.25 -20.22
CA PRO A 5 3.23 24.04 -19.03
C PRO A 5 2.87 22.68 -18.44
N ASP A 6 3.87 21.81 -18.26
CA ASP A 6 3.66 20.46 -17.72
C ASP A 6 2.87 20.58 -16.42
N LYS A 7 1.69 19.97 -16.40
CA LYS A 7 0.81 19.98 -15.24
C LYS A 7 1.54 19.27 -14.09
N VAL A 8 1.77 19.99 -12.99
CA VAL A 8 2.41 19.41 -11.78
C VAL A 8 1.66 18.14 -11.36
N LYS A 9 2.36 17.02 -11.33
CA LYS A 9 1.83 15.71 -10.96
C LYS A 9 1.93 15.48 -9.46
N THR A 10 0.78 15.42 -8.80
CA THR A 10 0.72 15.12 -7.36
C THR A 10 0.38 13.66 -7.15
N ALA A 11 1.22 12.93 -6.40
CA ALA A 11 0.95 11.57 -6.00
C ALA A 11 0.42 11.48 -4.57
N LEU A 12 -0.46 10.51 -4.35
CA LEU A 12 -0.91 10.07 -3.03
C LEU A 12 -0.26 8.72 -2.72
N VAL A 13 0.43 8.63 -1.59
CA VAL A 13 1.04 7.37 -1.11
C VAL A 13 0.35 6.95 0.18
N LEU A 14 -0.21 5.73 0.16
CA LEU A 14 -0.95 5.12 1.26
C LEU A 14 -0.22 3.84 1.72
N PRO A 15 0.63 3.93 2.73
CA PRO A 15 1.34 2.76 3.28
C PRO A 15 0.39 1.77 3.96
N GLY A 16 0.89 0.56 4.18
CA GLY A 16 0.19 -0.50 4.90
C GLY A 16 0.06 -0.22 6.38
N GLY A 17 -0.89 -0.89 7.03
CA GLY A 17 -1.08 -0.75 8.49
C GLY A 17 -2.33 -1.42 9.03
N GLY A 18 -2.89 -2.38 8.32
CA GLY A 18 -4.07 -3.12 8.76
C GLY A 18 -5.25 -2.18 9.07
N ALA A 19 -5.86 -2.32 10.25
CA ALA A 19 -7.01 -1.52 10.66
C ALA A 19 -6.73 -0.01 10.75
N ARG A 20 -5.47 0.38 10.98
CA ARG A 20 -5.05 1.80 11.01
C ARG A 20 -5.22 2.51 9.65
N GLY A 21 -5.42 1.76 8.54
CA GLY A 21 -5.81 2.31 7.24
C GLY A 21 -7.10 3.14 7.27
N ALA A 22 -7.95 2.99 8.28
CA ALA A 22 -9.11 3.83 8.52
C ALA A 22 -8.74 5.31 8.77
N PHE A 23 -7.59 5.58 9.38
CA PHE A 23 -7.08 6.95 9.56
C PHE A 23 -6.86 7.64 8.20
N GLN A 24 -6.30 6.92 7.23
CA GLN A 24 -6.11 7.45 5.87
C GLN A 24 -7.44 7.91 5.26
N VAL A 25 -8.52 7.14 5.49
CA VAL A 25 -9.86 7.50 5.03
C VAL A 25 -10.38 8.75 5.75
N GLY A 26 -10.09 8.90 7.04
CA GLY A 26 -10.43 10.11 7.81
C GLY A 26 -9.76 11.37 7.26
N VAL A 27 -8.46 11.30 6.92
CA VAL A 27 -7.73 12.39 6.28
C VAL A 27 -8.30 12.71 4.89
N LEU A 28 -8.53 11.68 4.07
CA LEU A 28 -9.13 11.83 2.74
C LEU A 28 -10.54 12.43 2.81
N LYS A 29 -11.32 12.08 3.85
CA LYS A 29 -12.62 12.70 4.12
C LYS A 29 -12.51 14.19 4.37
N ALA A 30 -11.60 14.61 5.26
CA ALA A 30 -11.37 16.03 5.51
C ALA A 30 -10.98 16.78 4.23
N MET A 31 -10.14 16.17 3.38
CA MET A 31 -9.79 16.74 2.07
C MET A 31 -11.01 16.82 1.14
N ALA A 32 -11.86 15.78 1.13
CA ALA A 32 -13.08 15.78 0.32
C ALA A 32 -14.08 16.84 0.76
N GLU A 33 -14.18 17.13 2.06
CA GLU A 33 -15.03 18.21 2.59
C GLU A 33 -14.57 19.59 2.11
N MET A 34 -13.28 19.80 1.92
CA MET A 34 -12.70 21.04 1.38
C MET A 34 -12.78 21.11 -0.15
N THR A 35 -12.99 19.99 -0.85
CA THR A 35 -13.07 19.93 -2.32
C THR A 35 -14.51 20.22 -2.78
N PRO A 36 -14.76 21.05 -3.80
CA PRO A 36 -16.10 21.25 -4.36
C PRO A 36 -16.73 19.93 -4.85
N ARG A 37 -18.07 19.87 -4.83
CA ARG A 37 -18.78 18.68 -5.34
C ARG A 37 -18.58 18.52 -6.85
N GLY A 38 -18.56 17.28 -7.32
CA GLY A 38 -18.40 16.96 -8.74
C GLY A 38 -16.98 17.14 -9.28
N GLN A 39 -16.00 17.42 -8.41
CA GLN A 39 -14.61 17.50 -8.82
C GLN A 39 -13.98 16.11 -8.87
N PRO A 40 -13.11 15.84 -9.86
CA PRO A 40 -12.35 14.61 -9.93
C PRO A 40 -11.31 14.54 -8.79
N ASN A 41 -10.73 13.37 -8.64
CA ASN A 41 -9.60 13.13 -7.76
C ASN A 41 -8.45 14.13 -8.02
N PRO A 42 -7.87 14.75 -6.97
CA PRO A 42 -6.79 15.73 -7.13
C PRO A 42 -5.41 15.12 -7.39
N PHE A 43 -5.28 13.79 -7.27
CA PHE A 43 -4.00 13.09 -7.40
C PHE A 43 -3.85 12.47 -8.79
N SER A 44 -2.75 12.80 -9.48
CA SER A 44 -2.41 12.18 -10.77
C SER A 44 -1.99 10.73 -10.61
N VAL A 45 -1.31 10.40 -9.50
CA VAL A 45 -0.84 9.06 -9.19
C VAL A 45 -1.32 8.65 -7.80
N ILE A 46 -1.79 7.41 -7.66
CA ILE A 46 -2.16 6.84 -6.36
C ILE A 46 -1.39 5.55 -6.17
N SER A 47 -0.65 5.42 -5.07
CA SER A 47 0.12 4.23 -4.74
C SER A 47 -0.23 3.72 -3.35
N GLY A 48 -0.46 2.42 -3.23
CA GLY A 48 -0.77 1.82 -1.94
C GLY A 48 -0.18 0.45 -1.72
N THR A 49 -0.09 0.10 -0.44
CA THR A 49 0.41 -1.20 0.02
C THR A 49 -0.49 -1.71 1.12
N SER A 50 -0.81 -3.01 1.13
CA SER A 50 -1.66 -3.64 2.16
C SER A 50 -3.01 -2.93 2.30
N ALA A 51 -3.40 -2.49 3.49
CA ALA A 51 -4.63 -1.70 3.71
C ALA A 51 -4.66 -0.43 2.86
N GLY A 52 -3.51 0.23 2.67
CA GLY A 52 -3.39 1.37 1.78
C GLY A 52 -3.66 1.03 0.30
N ALA A 53 -3.36 -0.20 -0.14
CA ALA A 53 -3.70 -0.65 -1.49
C ALA A 53 -5.22 -0.76 -1.69
N VAL A 54 -5.97 -1.19 -0.66
CA VAL A 54 -7.43 -1.20 -0.70
C VAL A 54 -7.95 0.23 -0.89
N ASN A 55 -7.47 1.17 -0.07
CA ASN A 55 -7.86 2.58 -0.17
C ASN A 55 -7.51 3.16 -1.55
N SER A 56 -6.31 2.86 -2.05
CA SER A 56 -5.83 3.34 -3.37
C SER A 56 -6.69 2.85 -4.52
N VAL A 57 -7.03 1.56 -4.54
CA VAL A 57 -7.79 0.97 -5.65
C VAL A 57 -9.26 1.42 -5.62
N VAL A 58 -9.88 1.52 -4.44
CA VAL A 58 -11.24 2.07 -4.32
C VAL A 58 -11.27 3.52 -4.78
N LEU A 59 -10.32 4.35 -4.33
CA LEU A 59 -10.21 5.75 -4.75
C LEU A 59 -10.01 5.87 -6.27
N ALA A 60 -9.12 5.07 -6.84
CA ALA A 60 -8.84 5.07 -8.28
C ALA A 60 -10.06 4.65 -9.11
N SER A 61 -10.81 3.63 -8.66
CA SER A 61 -12.01 3.15 -9.35
C SER A 61 -13.16 4.17 -9.40
N ARG A 62 -13.04 5.26 -8.64
CA ARG A 62 -14.00 6.37 -8.55
C ARG A 62 -13.33 7.73 -8.75
N ALA A 63 -12.17 7.79 -9.39
CA ALA A 63 -11.37 9.01 -9.51
C ALA A 63 -12.07 10.15 -10.24
N GLN A 64 -13.14 9.88 -10.99
CA GLN A 64 -13.97 10.90 -11.66
C GLN A 64 -14.75 11.77 -10.68
N GLU A 65 -15.05 11.26 -9.47
CA GLU A 65 -15.78 12.00 -8.43
C GLU A 65 -15.19 11.72 -7.03
N PHE A 66 -14.30 12.60 -6.59
CA PHE A 66 -13.52 12.41 -5.36
C PHE A 66 -14.38 12.19 -4.12
N ARG A 67 -15.43 13.01 -3.92
CA ARG A 67 -16.30 12.87 -2.75
C ARG A 67 -17.07 11.55 -2.73
N ALA A 68 -17.50 11.05 -3.88
CA ALA A 68 -18.17 9.76 -3.96
C ALA A 68 -17.21 8.60 -3.66
N ALA A 69 -15.96 8.70 -4.12
CA ALA A 69 -14.92 7.73 -3.78
C ALA A 69 -14.69 7.62 -2.27
N ILE A 70 -14.62 8.77 -1.59
CA ILE A 70 -14.40 8.81 -0.14
C ILE A 70 -15.64 8.29 0.62
N ALA A 71 -16.85 8.63 0.19
CA ALA A 71 -18.06 8.09 0.81
C ALA A 71 -18.13 6.55 0.72
N GLU A 72 -17.67 5.97 -0.39
CA GLU A 72 -17.57 4.51 -0.55
C GLU A 72 -16.53 3.91 0.40
N LEU A 73 -15.36 4.55 0.53
CA LEU A 73 -14.34 4.15 1.51
C LEU A 73 -14.88 4.21 2.95
N GLU A 74 -15.61 5.26 3.32
CA GLU A 74 -16.24 5.37 4.64
C GLU A 74 -17.24 4.23 4.89
N GLN A 75 -18.03 3.86 3.90
CA GLN A 75 -18.95 2.73 4.01
C GLN A 75 -18.21 1.41 4.23
N VAL A 76 -17.15 1.17 3.48
CA VAL A 76 -16.30 -0.04 3.63
C VAL A 76 -15.74 -0.09 5.05
N TRP A 77 -15.04 0.95 5.50
CA TRP A 77 -14.38 0.95 6.80
C TRP A 77 -15.36 1.05 7.99
N GLY A 78 -16.43 1.81 7.87
CA GLY A 78 -17.44 1.95 8.93
C GLY A 78 -18.18 0.66 9.24
N HIS A 79 -18.32 -0.23 8.27
CA HIS A 79 -18.96 -1.53 8.41
C HIS A 79 -17.99 -2.70 8.54
N PHE A 80 -16.70 -2.43 8.57
CA PHE A 80 -15.66 -3.47 8.68
C PHE A 80 -15.76 -4.20 10.02
N ARG A 81 -15.91 -5.53 9.98
CA ARG A 81 -15.94 -6.42 11.15
C ARG A 81 -15.01 -7.60 10.90
N CYS A 82 -14.50 -8.23 11.95
CA CYS A 82 -13.58 -9.36 11.84
C CYS A 82 -14.08 -10.46 10.89
N HIS A 83 -15.38 -10.77 10.91
CA HIS A 83 -15.98 -11.80 10.04
C HIS A 83 -16.02 -11.38 8.55
N HIS A 84 -15.84 -10.11 8.22
CA HIS A 84 -15.66 -9.65 6.83
C HIS A 84 -14.23 -9.84 6.34
N VAL A 85 -13.27 -10.02 7.25
CA VAL A 85 -11.85 -10.17 6.92
C VAL A 85 -11.46 -11.63 6.84
N TYR A 86 -11.86 -12.42 7.83
CA TYR A 86 -11.53 -13.84 7.92
C TYR A 86 -12.68 -14.65 8.57
N LYS A 87 -12.67 -15.95 8.31
CA LYS A 87 -13.64 -16.84 8.96
C LYS A 87 -13.39 -16.90 10.47
N THR A 88 -14.41 -16.55 11.25
CA THR A 88 -14.34 -16.48 12.71
C THR A 88 -14.99 -17.69 13.40
N ASP A 89 -15.42 -18.70 12.64
CA ASP A 89 -16.05 -19.89 13.23
C ASP A 89 -15.04 -20.73 14.01
N HIS A 90 -15.41 -21.08 15.24
CA HIS A 90 -14.55 -21.80 16.18
C HIS A 90 -14.01 -23.14 15.65
N LEU A 91 -14.80 -23.84 14.81
CA LEU A 91 -14.40 -25.12 14.21
C LEU A 91 -13.28 -24.94 13.18
N THR A 92 -13.35 -23.91 12.34
CA THR A 92 -12.29 -23.60 11.37
C THR A 92 -11.02 -23.14 12.07
N MET A 93 -11.14 -22.28 13.11
CA MET A 93 -9.99 -21.85 13.90
C MET A 93 -9.32 -23.02 14.63
N LEU A 94 -10.11 -23.92 15.25
CA LEU A 94 -9.58 -25.09 15.94
C LEU A 94 -8.91 -26.06 14.96
N LYS A 95 -9.51 -26.33 13.80
CA LYS A 95 -8.91 -27.17 12.76
C LYS A 95 -7.59 -26.58 12.26
N SER A 96 -7.54 -25.28 11.98
CA SER A 96 -6.31 -24.59 11.55
C SER A 96 -5.22 -24.69 12.61
N SER A 97 -5.55 -24.43 13.89
CA SER A 97 -4.60 -24.52 15.01
C SER A 97 -4.07 -25.94 15.22
N LEU A 98 -4.93 -26.95 15.15
CA LEU A 98 -4.53 -28.36 15.26
C LEU A 98 -3.68 -28.78 14.07
N HIS A 99 -4.01 -28.34 12.85
CA HIS A 99 -3.23 -28.61 11.65
C HIS A 99 -1.83 -28.00 11.73
N TRP A 100 -1.72 -26.74 12.19
CA TRP A 100 -0.45 -26.08 12.44
C TRP A 100 0.39 -26.83 13.49
N MET A 101 -0.23 -27.21 14.61
CA MET A 101 0.45 -27.94 15.68
C MET A 101 0.93 -29.31 15.19
N ALA A 102 0.09 -30.05 14.46
CA ALA A 102 0.47 -31.33 13.86
C ALA A 102 1.61 -31.17 12.84
N SER A 103 1.57 -30.13 12.00
CA SER A 103 2.63 -29.85 11.03
C SER A 103 3.97 -29.48 11.70
N LEU A 104 3.95 -28.73 12.80
CA LEU A 104 5.15 -28.41 13.58
C LEU A 104 5.75 -29.65 14.27
N ILE A 105 4.92 -30.53 14.84
CA ILE A 105 5.37 -31.74 15.54
C ILE A 105 5.85 -32.82 14.56
N LEU A 106 5.14 -33.02 13.44
CA LEU A 106 5.40 -34.06 12.47
C LEU A 106 6.29 -33.64 11.30
N GLY A 107 6.82 -32.41 11.33
CA GLY A 107 7.72 -31.88 10.30
C GLY A 107 7.12 -31.79 8.89
N GLY A 108 5.79 -31.72 8.76
CA GLY A 108 5.11 -31.62 7.47
C GLY A 108 5.12 -32.89 6.60
N TRP A 109 5.66 -34.01 7.09
CA TRP A 109 5.84 -35.24 6.32
C TRP A 109 4.54 -36.06 6.19
N LEU A 110 3.68 -36.01 7.21
CA LEU A 110 2.40 -36.74 7.25
C LEU A 110 1.18 -35.86 7.08
N VAL A 111 1.35 -34.55 7.29
CA VAL A 111 0.27 -33.56 7.21
C VAL A 111 0.75 -32.45 6.29
N GLY A 112 0.00 -32.15 5.25
CA GLY A 112 0.35 -31.05 4.32
C GLY A 112 0.61 -29.75 5.08
N THR A 113 1.66 -29.01 4.70
CA THR A 113 2.02 -27.75 5.37
C THR A 113 0.89 -26.74 5.29
N PRO A 114 0.36 -26.23 6.41
CA PRO A 114 -0.67 -25.20 6.41
C PRO A 114 -0.13 -23.93 5.73
N LYS A 115 -0.92 -23.32 4.86
CA LYS A 115 -0.51 -22.15 4.09
C LYS A 115 -0.71 -20.84 4.84
N SER A 116 -1.62 -20.80 5.82
CA SER A 116 -1.98 -19.63 6.61
C SER A 116 -2.74 -20.01 7.88
N LEU A 117 -2.79 -19.08 8.83
CA LEU A 117 -3.58 -19.23 10.07
C LEU A 117 -5.07 -18.94 9.82
N LEU A 118 -5.38 -17.97 8.96
CA LEU A 118 -6.72 -17.49 8.73
C LEU A 118 -7.13 -17.66 7.27
N ASP A 119 -8.43 -17.96 7.07
CA ASP A 119 -9.06 -17.99 5.75
C ASP A 119 -9.66 -16.61 5.46
N ASN A 120 -9.11 -15.92 4.47
CA ASN A 120 -9.51 -14.58 4.05
C ASN A 120 -10.52 -14.57 2.88
N ALA A 121 -11.22 -15.67 2.63
CA ALA A 121 -12.27 -15.72 1.61
C ALA A 121 -13.38 -14.67 1.81
N PRO A 122 -13.81 -14.33 3.05
CA PRO A 122 -14.74 -13.23 3.27
C PRO A 122 -14.24 -11.89 2.76
N LEU A 123 -12.96 -11.54 3.03
CA LEU A 123 -12.34 -10.31 2.54
C LEU A 123 -12.30 -10.27 1.01
N ARG A 124 -11.90 -11.38 0.39
CA ARG A 124 -11.93 -11.52 -1.07
C ARG A 124 -13.32 -11.26 -1.65
N ALA A 125 -14.37 -11.83 -1.04
CA ALA A 125 -15.75 -11.62 -1.45
C ALA A 125 -16.22 -10.17 -1.25
N LEU A 126 -15.82 -9.54 -0.15
CA LEU A 126 -16.10 -8.12 0.14
C LEU A 126 -15.47 -7.21 -0.92
N LEU A 127 -14.18 -7.37 -1.17
CA LEU A 127 -13.45 -6.57 -2.16
C LEU A 127 -13.98 -6.78 -3.58
N ASN A 128 -14.31 -8.02 -3.95
CA ASN A 128 -14.89 -8.31 -5.27
C ASN A 128 -16.24 -7.63 -5.51
N ARG A 129 -17.01 -7.36 -4.45
CA ARG A 129 -18.30 -6.66 -4.54
C ARG A 129 -18.18 -5.15 -4.60
N ASN A 130 -17.19 -4.59 -3.90
CA ASN A 130 -17.06 -3.15 -3.72
C ASN A 130 -16.06 -2.50 -4.66
N VAL A 131 -15.08 -3.24 -5.19
CA VAL A 131 -14.06 -2.70 -6.09
C VAL A 131 -14.43 -2.98 -7.54
N HIS A 132 -14.55 -1.93 -8.34
CA HIS A 132 -14.89 -2.00 -9.76
C HIS A 132 -13.64 -1.71 -10.60
N PHE A 133 -12.75 -2.69 -10.75
CA PHE A 133 -11.48 -2.57 -11.45
C PHE A 133 -11.59 -1.94 -12.86
N PRO A 134 -12.56 -2.30 -13.73
CA PRO A 134 -12.67 -1.69 -15.06
C PRO A 134 -12.80 -0.16 -15.06
N ARG A 135 -13.39 0.43 -14.00
CA ARG A 135 -13.51 1.89 -13.86
C ARG A 135 -12.17 2.60 -13.68
N ILE A 136 -11.10 1.88 -13.31
CA ILE A 136 -9.75 2.45 -13.23
C ILE A 136 -9.32 2.86 -14.65
N ARG A 137 -9.51 1.99 -15.62
CA ARG A 137 -9.26 2.28 -17.04
C ARG A 137 -10.06 3.50 -17.50
N ASP A 138 -11.36 3.52 -17.19
CA ASP A 138 -12.24 4.64 -17.56
C ASP A 138 -11.74 5.97 -16.95
N ALA A 139 -11.23 5.94 -15.70
CA ALA A 139 -10.70 7.13 -15.03
C ALA A 139 -9.38 7.62 -15.64
N ILE A 140 -8.52 6.71 -16.08
CA ILE A 140 -7.26 7.01 -16.77
C ILE A 140 -7.57 7.62 -18.15
N GLU A 141 -8.46 7.02 -18.93
CA GLU A 141 -8.86 7.49 -20.25
C GLU A 141 -9.56 8.87 -20.19
N ALA A 142 -10.29 9.12 -19.10
CA ALA A 142 -10.90 10.42 -18.83
C ALA A 142 -9.91 11.50 -18.34
N GLY A 143 -8.63 11.17 -18.13
CA GLY A 143 -7.59 12.08 -17.62
C GLY A 143 -7.79 12.50 -16.15
N CYS A 144 -8.59 11.75 -15.38
CA CYS A 144 -8.79 11.96 -13.94
C CYS A 144 -7.71 11.31 -13.08
N LEU A 145 -6.92 10.42 -13.68
CA LEU A 145 -5.84 9.66 -13.05
C LEU A 145 -4.80 9.32 -14.12
N ASP A 146 -3.50 9.44 -13.82
CA ASP A 146 -2.42 8.98 -14.69
C ASP A 146 -2.06 7.52 -14.37
N ALA A 147 -2.03 7.16 -13.08
CA ALA A 147 -1.71 5.80 -12.65
C ALA A 147 -2.23 5.45 -11.25
N VAL A 148 -2.53 4.18 -11.06
CA VAL A 148 -2.70 3.56 -9.73
C VAL A 148 -1.79 2.37 -9.57
N ALA A 149 -1.16 2.23 -8.41
CA ALA A 149 -0.15 1.22 -8.13
C ALA A 149 -0.45 0.45 -6.83
N VAL A 150 -0.26 -0.85 -6.89
CA VAL A 150 -0.40 -1.79 -5.77
C VAL A 150 0.88 -2.59 -5.61
N THR A 151 1.49 -2.54 -4.42
CA THR A 151 2.76 -3.23 -4.19
C THR A 151 2.56 -4.53 -3.43
N ALA A 152 3.18 -5.60 -3.91
CA ALA A 152 3.25 -6.91 -3.27
C ALA A 152 4.69 -7.44 -3.24
N ALA A 153 4.98 -8.39 -2.36
CA ALA A 153 6.30 -9.01 -2.22
C ALA A 153 6.32 -10.40 -2.85
N SER A 154 7.23 -10.64 -3.82
CA SER A 154 7.42 -11.97 -4.40
C SER A 154 8.22 -12.86 -3.46
N TYR A 155 7.72 -14.06 -3.18
CA TYR A 155 8.45 -15.08 -2.43
C TYR A 155 9.56 -15.75 -3.25
N ALA A 156 9.40 -15.81 -4.58
CA ALA A 156 10.36 -16.45 -5.46
C ALA A 156 11.57 -15.55 -5.75
N SER A 157 11.33 -14.32 -6.19
CA SER A 157 12.39 -13.39 -6.57
C SER A 157 12.92 -12.54 -5.40
N ALA A 158 12.26 -12.57 -4.25
CA ALA A 158 12.51 -11.72 -3.09
C ALA A 158 12.51 -10.21 -3.43
N ARG A 159 11.77 -9.82 -4.47
CA ARG A 159 11.60 -8.43 -4.92
C ARG A 159 10.30 -7.83 -4.40
N SER A 160 10.30 -6.52 -4.20
CA SER A 160 9.09 -5.70 -4.13
C SER A 160 8.58 -5.51 -5.56
N THR A 161 7.38 -6.01 -5.84
CA THR A 161 6.74 -5.90 -7.16
C THR A 161 5.56 -4.94 -7.06
N THR A 162 5.61 -3.86 -7.81
CA THR A 162 4.52 -2.91 -7.96
C THR A 162 3.76 -3.24 -9.24
N PHE A 163 2.55 -3.70 -9.10
CA PHE A 163 1.59 -3.84 -10.18
C PHE A 163 0.89 -2.49 -10.36
N PHE A 164 0.86 -1.97 -11.57
CA PHE A 164 0.23 -0.68 -11.80
C PHE A 164 -0.54 -0.63 -13.12
N GLU A 165 -1.64 0.08 -13.10
CA GLU A 165 -2.43 0.45 -14.26
C GLU A 165 -2.25 1.94 -14.50
N ALA A 166 -1.91 2.30 -15.75
CA ALA A 166 -1.47 3.65 -16.07
C ALA A 166 -1.78 4.02 -17.51
N SER A 167 -1.65 5.32 -17.78
CA SER A 167 -1.64 5.84 -19.15
C SER A 167 -0.51 5.21 -19.99
N PRO A 168 -0.67 5.11 -21.32
CA PRO A 168 0.28 4.41 -22.20
C PRO A 168 1.71 4.97 -22.19
N GLU A 169 1.87 6.23 -21.77
CA GLU A 169 3.16 6.93 -21.76
C GLU A 169 4.04 6.50 -20.57
N LEU A 170 3.44 5.88 -19.56
CA LEU A 170 4.15 5.40 -18.38
C LEU A 170 4.58 3.95 -18.58
N GLU A 171 5.86 3.71 -18.41
CA GLU A 171 6.47 2.38 -18.61
C GLU A 171 6.81 1.69 -17.28
N GLY A 172 6.94 0.37 -17.35
CA GLY A 172 7.43 -0.42 -16.23
C GLY A 172 8.92 -0.14 -15.95
N TRP A 173 9.36 -0.51 -14.75
CA TRP A 173 10.77 -0.34 -14.36
C TRP A 173 11.32 -1.62 -13.72
N GLU A 174 12.63 -1.79 -13.84
CA GLU A 174 13.36 -2.85 -13.16
C GLU A 174 14.57 -2.28 -12.41
N ARG A 175 14.68 -2.64 -11.14
CA ARG A 175 15.80 -2.34 -10.26
C ARG A 175 16.18 -3.61 -9.49
N THR A 176 17.33 -3.65 -8.88
CA THR A 176 17.85 -4.84 -8.19
C THR A 176 16.84 -5.53 -7.25
N ARG A 177 16.05 -4.76 -6.52
CA ARG A 177 15.06 -5.29 -5.54
C ARG A 177 13.63 -4.84 -5.80
N ARG A 178 13.38 -4.10 -6.87
CA ARG A 178 12.09 -3.49 -7.18
C ARG A 178 11.75 -3.68 -8.64
N LEU A 179 10.49 -4.03 -8.88
CA LEU A 179 9.96 -4.26 -10.21
C LEU A 179 8.61 -3.56 -10.34
N GLY A 180 8.43 -2.74 -11.36
CA GLY A 180 7.15 -2.18 -11.75
C GLY A 180 6.62 -2.87 -13.00
N LYS A 181 5.44 -3.46 -12.91
CA LYS A 181 4.76 -4.13 -14.01
C LYS A 181 3.48 -3.39 -14.36
N GLN A 182 3.43 -2.83 -15.56
CA GLN A 182 2.20 -2.25 -16.10
C GLN A 182 1.26 -3.36 -16.58
N LEU A 183 0.03 -3.31 -16.11
CA LEU A 183 -1.02 -4.28 -16.44
C LEU A 183 -2.39 -3.78 -15.95
N ASP A 184 -3.46 -4.43 -16.38
CA ASP A 184 -4.78 -4.19 -15.80
C ASP A 184 -4.85 -4.79 -14.40
N LEU A 185 -5.13 -3.94 -13.41
CA LEU A 185 -5.26 -4.37 -12.03
C LEU A 185 -6.50 -5.24 -11.85
N ASN A 186 -6.38 -6.22 -10.98
CA ASN A 186 -7.50 -7.09 -10.62
C ASN A 186 -7.45 -7.48 -9.13
N LEU A 187 -8.43 -8.25 -8.72
CA LEU A 187 -8.57 -8.67 -7.33
C LEU A 187 -7.36 -9.47 -6.81
N ASP A 188 -6.68 -10.26 -7.65
CA ASP A 188 -5.54 -11.05 -7.21
C ASP A 188 -4.33 -10.17 -6.86
N HIS A 189 -4.10 -9.08 -7.59
CA HIS A 189 -3.07 -8.09 -7.26
C HIS A 189 -3.33 -7.44 -5.90
N LEU A 190 -4.59 -7.05 -5.65
CA LEU A 190 -4.99 -6.47 -4.37
C LEU A 190 -4.88 -7.48 -3.22
N MET A 191 -5.38 -8.70 -3.42
CA MET A 191 -5.26 -9.79 -2.44
C MET A 191 -3.80 -10.16 -2.14
N ALA A 192 -2.90 -10.10 -3.12
CA ALA A 192 -1.47 -10.30 -2.93
C ALA A 192 -0.86 -9.23 -2.02
N SER A 193 -1.23 -7.96 -2.24
CA SER A 193 -0.75 -6.84 -1.43
C SER A 193 -1.17 -6.92 0.04
N ILE A 194 -2.30 -7.53 0.35
CA ILE A 194 -2.83 -7.69 1.72
C ILE A 194 -2.56 -9.06 2.34
N ALA A 195 -1.82 -9.93 1.66
CA ALA A 195 -1.53 -11.28 2.13
C ALA A 195 -0.40 -11.26 3.18
N VAL A 196 -0.72 -10.81 4.40
CA VAL A 196 0.21 -10.78 5.54
C VAL A 196 0.75 -12.18 5.81
N PRO A 197 2.09 -12.36 5.85
CA PRO A 197 2.71 -13.68 6.03
C PRO A 197 2.21 -14.41 7.26
N MET A 198 2.07 -15.71 7.14
CA MET A 198 1.53 -16.61 8.16
C MET A 198 0.04 -16.36 8.49
N VAL A 199 -0.42 -15.12 8.46
CA VAL A 199 -1.81 -14.75 8.77
C VAL A 199 -2.73 -15.11 7.61
N PHE A 200 -2.43 -14.66 6.40
CA PHE A 200 -3.23 -14.92 5.20
C PHE A 200 -2.49 -15.77 4.17
N PRO A 201 -3.21 -16.54 3.34
CA PRO A 201 -2.59 -17.38 2.32
C PRO A 201 -1.89 -16.53 1.26
N PRO A 202 -0.69 -16.95 0.80
CA PRO A 202 -0.03 -16.30 -0.32
C PRO A 202 -0.87 -16.42 -1.60
N VAL A 203 -0.83 -15.40 -2.44
CA VAL A 203 -1.59 -15.33 -3.69
C VAL A 203 -0.71 -15.65 -4.88
N ARG A 204 -1.18 -16.54 -5.75
CA ARG A 204 -0.48 -16.89 -6.99
C ARG A 204 -0.85 -15.90 -8.08
N ILE A 205 0.16 -15.25 -8.68
CA ILE A 205 0.04 -14.41 -9.87
C ILE A 205 1.03 -14.94 -10.90
N GLY A 206 0.52 -15.47 -12.00
CA GLY A 206 1.36 -16.17 -12.99
C GLY A 206 2.07 -17.37 -12.39
N ASN A 207 3.39 -17.40 -12.45
CA ASN A 207 4.23 -18.49 -11.95
C ASN A 207 4.83 -18.23 -10.55
N GLU A 208 4.50 -17.11 -9.92
CA GLU A 208 5.05 -16.72 -8.61
C GLU A 208 3.97 -16.64 -7.54
N TYR A 209 4.36 -16.81 -6.28
CA TYR A 209 3.55 -16.52 -5.12
C TYR A 209 3.96 -15.19 -4.50
N PHE A 210 2.95 -14.42 -4.08
CA PHE A 210 3.11 -13.09 -3.50
C PHE A 210 2.50 -13.04 -2.11
N GLY A 211 3.10 -12.21 -1.28
CA GLY A 211 2.61 -11.81 0.03
C GLY A 211 2.58 -10.30 0.17
N ASP A 212 2.22 -9.82 1.37
CA ASP A 212 2.07 -8.41 1.68
C ASP A 212 3.28 -7.59 1.25
N GLY A 213 3.00 -6.49 0.54
CA GLY A 213 4.03 -5.63 -0.03
C GLY A 213 4.96 -5.02 1.01
N ALA A 214 4.46 -4.73 2.21
CA ALA A 214 5.24 -4.15 3.31
C ALA A 214 6.50 -4.97 3.66
N MET A 215 6.46 -6.29 3.46
CA MET A 215 7.62 -7.17 3.74
C MET A 215 8.90 -6.78 2.99
N ARG A 216 8.78 -6.17 1.82
CA ARG A 216 9.92 -5.87 0.94
C ARG A 216 9.95 -4.42 0.46
N GLN A 217 9.01 -3.61 0.89
CA GLN A 217 8.90 -2.22 0.45
C GLN A 217 9.76 -1.28 1.33
N ALA A 218 11.08 -1.39 1.17
CA ALA A 218 12.03 -0.49 1.85
C ALA A 218 11.97 0.97 1.32
N THR A 219 11.25 1.21 0.23
CA THR A 219 11.13 2.53 -0.43
C THR A 219 9.68 2.75 -0.88
N PRO A 220 8.77 3.10 0.05
CA PRO A 220 7.35 3.29 -0.24
C PRO A 220 7.06 4.39 -1.26
N LEU A 221 7.90 5.41 -1.36
CA LEU A 221 7.75 6.53 -2.31
C LEU A 221 8.16 6.15 -3.74
N SER A 222 8.97 5.10 -3.89
CA SER A 222 9.55 4.71 -5.17
C SER A 222 8.52 4.51 -6.31
N PRO A 223 7.34 3.88 -6.11
CA PRO A 223 6.35 3.79 -7.17
C PRO A 223 5.87 5.16 -7.65
N ALA A 224 5.58 6.09 -6.75
CA ALA A 224 5.16 7.45 -7.10
C ALA A 224 6.22 8.20 -7.90
N VAL A 225 7.50 8.06 -7.48
CA VAL A 225 8.65 8.66 -8.19
C VAL A 225 8.78 8.09 -9.62
N HIS A 226 8.71 6.76 -9.78
CA HIS A 226 8.81 6.13 -11.11
C HIS A 226 7.62 6.46 -12.02
N LEU A 227 6.46 6.73 -11.43
CA LEU A 227 5.25 7.15 -12.16
C LEU A 227 5.21 8.66 -12.42
N GLY A 228 6.30 9.37 -12.14
CA GLY A 228 6.52 10.75 -12.56
C GLY A 228 5.95 11.82 -11.64
N ALA A 229 5.77 11.54 -10.35
CA ALA A 229 5.31 12.53 -9.39
C ALA A 229 6.32 13.67 -9.20
N ASP A 230 5.80 14.91 -9.17
CA ASP A 230 6.53 16.13 -8.76
C ASP A 230 6.33 16.41 -7.27
N ARG A 231 5.17 16.03 -6.75
CA ARG A 231 4.77 16.20 -5.36
C ARG A 231 4.19 14.90 -4.82
N ILE A 232 4.51 14.57 -3.60
CA ILE A 232 4.01 13.36 -2.95
C ILE A 232 3.36 13.73 -1.61
N LEU A 233 2.06 13.48 -1.50
CA LEU A 233 1.37 13.45 -0.22
C LEU A 233 1.39 12.01 0.31
N VAL A 234 1.93 11.84 1.51
CA VAL A 234 1.90 10.56 2.23
C VAL A 234 0.93 10.67 3.39
N ILE A 235 0.00 9.74 3.50
CA ILE A 235 -0.85 9.62 4.70
C ILE A 235 -0.36 8.39 5.46
N GLY A 236 0.52 8.64 6.44
CA GLY A 236 1.05 7.63 7.35
C GLY A 236 -0.03 7.15 8.33
N ILE A 237 0.31 6.14 9.14
CA ILE A 237 -0.64 5.49 10.04
C ILE A 237 -0.14 5.44 11.49
N ARG A 238 0.97 6.08 11.77
CA ARG A 238 1.62 6.10 13.08
C ARG A 238 2.25 7.46 13.34
N ASP A 239 2.28 7.84 14.61
CA ASP A 239 2.97 9.04 15.09
C ASP A 239 4.50 8.92 14.90
N GLU A 240 5.15 10.06 14.64
CA GLU A 240 6.62 10.18 14.56
C GLU A 240 7.29 10.17 15.94
N THR A 241 6.58 10.61 16.96
CA THR A 241 7.11 10.65 18.32
C THR A 241 7.11 9.25 18.89
N GLY A 242 8.26 8.60 18.87
CA GLY A 242 8.44 7.26 19.43
C GLY A 242 7.79 7.10 20.81
N GLU A 243 7.32 5.89 21.12
CA GLU A 243 6.74 5.60 22.43
C GLU A 243 7.69 6.04 23.54
N LYS A 244 7.17 6.79 24.51
CA LYS A 244 7.95 7.17 25.70
C LYS A 244 8.43 5.89 26.38
N VAL A 245 9.73 5.79 26.59
CA VAL A 245 10.28 4.67 27.34
C VAL A 245 9.65 4.71 28.75
N PRO A 246 9.03 3.61 29.21
CA PRO A 246 8.45 3.55 30.54
C PRO A 246 9.50 3.86 31.61
N GLU A 247 9.14 4.58 32.66
CA GLU A 247 10.06 4.90 33.77
C GLU A 247 10.50 3.66 34.55
N ALA A 248 9.74 2.56 34.47
CA ALA A 248 10.07 1.28 35.11
C ALA A 248 9.85 0.12 34.12
N PRO A 249 10.68 -0.95 34.18
CA PRO A 249 10.48 -2.12 33.36
C PRO A 249 9.16 -2.82 33.73
N GLY A 250 8.32 -3.05 32.73
CA GLY A 250 7.12 -3.89 32.86
C GLY A 250 7.45 -5.37 32.83
N ASP A 251 6.41 -6.21 32.77
CA ASP A 251 6.57 -7.65 32.56
C ASP A 251 7.24 -7.94 31.20
N PRO A 252 8.00 -9.03 31.07
CA PRO A 252 8.58 -9.45 29.81
C PRO A 252 7.47 -9.60 28.73
N PRO A 253 7.74 -9.16 27.49
CA PRO A 253 6.73 -9.23 26.45
C PRO A 253 6.34 -10.69 26.15
N SER A 254 5.04 -10.93 26.01
CA SER A 254 4.51 -12.21 25.60
C SER A 254 4.89 -12.52 24.14
N PHE A 255 4.84 -13.79 23.74
CA PHE A 255 5.07 -14.21 22.36
C PHE A 255 4.17 -13.45 21.38
N GLY A 256 2.91 -13.21 21.74
CA GLY A 256 1.98 -12.45 20.91
C GLY A 256 2.38 -10.98 20.73
N GLN A 257 2.90 -10.36 21.79
CA GLN A 257 3.42 -8.98 21.72
C GLN A 257 4.68 -8.90 20.86
N ILE A 258 5.60 -9.87 20.98
CA ILE A 258 6.80 -9.95 20.13
C ILE A 258 6.41 -10.14 18.66
N ALA A 259 5.49 -11.06 18.37
CA ALA A 259 5.01 -11.27 17.00
C ALA A 259 4.29 -10.03 16.43
N GLY A 260 3.49 -9.35 17.25
CA GLY A 260 2.86 -8.08 16.88
C GLY A 260 3.89 -7.00 16.57
N TYR A 261 4.91 -6.85 17.41
CA TYR A 261 6.02 -5.92 17.19
C TYR A 261 6.77 -6.20 15.88
N MET A 262 7.07 -7.48 15.61
CA MET A 262 7.73 -7.87 14.35
C MET A 262 6.87 -7.54 13.13
N LEU A 263 5.55 -7.72 13.20
CA LEU A 263 4.65 -7.32 12.13
C LEU A 263 4.58 -5.80 11.98
N ASP A 264 4.49 -5.05 13.08
CA ASP A 264 4.45 -3.59 13.06
C ASP A 264 5.72 -2.99 12.43
N THR A 265 6.89 -3.54 12.74
CA THR A 265 8.18 -3.12 12.16
C THR A 265 8.20 -3.24 10.63
N LEU A 266 7.55 -4.28 10.08
CA LEU A 266 7.46 -4.45 8.62
C LEU A 266 6.73 -3.30 7.90
N PHE A 267 5.84 -2.59 8.59
CA PHE A 267 5.02 -1.55 7.96
C PHE A 267 5.60 -0.13 8.05
N MET A 268 6.56 0.13 8.95
CA MET A 268 6.91 1.51 9.33
C MET A 268 8.33 1.95 8.98
N ASP A 269 9.32 1.10 9.18
CA ASP A 269 10.75 1.52 9.12
C ASP A 269 11.17 2.03 7.75
N GLY A 270 10.55 1.54 6.67
CA GLY A 270 10.88 1.96 5.30
C GLY A 270 10.43 3.37 4.95
N LEU A 271 9.33 3.87 5.54
CA LEU A 271 8.74 5.16 5.14
C LEU A 271 9.62 6.34 5.54
N TYR A 272 10.00 6.42 6.81
CA TYR A 272 10.80 7.54 7.32
C TYR A 272 12.18 7.57 6.69
N SER A 273 12.81 6.41 6.54
CA SER A 273 14.11 6.30 5.84
C SER A 273 14.04 6.73 4.38
N ASP A 274 12.91 6.50 3.71
CA ASP A 274 12.73 6.90 2.31
C ASP A 274 12.44 8.41 2.19
N LEU A 275 11.67 8.99 3.12
CA LEU A 275 11.45 10.43 3.22
C LEU A 275 12.76 11.18 3.48
N GLU A 276 13.57 10.74 4.45
CA GLU A 276 14.90 11.32 4.70
C GLU A 276 15.80 11.25 3.46
N ARG A 277 15.73 10.14 2.72
CA ARG A 277 16.50 9.99 1.47
C ARG A 277 16.06 10.99 0.42
N VAL A 278 14.74 11.18 0.22
CA VAL A 278 14.21 12.17 -0.73
C VAL A 278 14.64 13.57 -0.32
N THR A 279 14.55 13.94 0.96
CA THR A 279 14.99 15.23 1.49
C THR A 279 16.48 15.47 1.18
N ARG A 280 17.34 14.50 1.48
CA ARG A 280 18.80 14.61 1.18
C ARG A 280 19.10 14.72 -0.32
N ILE A 281 18.32 14.01 -1.15
CA ILE A 281 18.48 14.12 -2.61
C ILE A 281 18.05 15.52 -3.07
N ASN A 282 16.95 16.06 -2.57
CA ASN A 282 16.51 17.43 -2.90
C ASN A 282 17.56 18.47 -2.51
N GLU A 283 18.08 18.39 -1.27
CA GLU A 283 19.16 19.28 -0.80
C GLU A 283 20.40 19.20 -1.72
N LEU A 284 20.75 17.99 -2.18
CA LEU A 284 21.86 17.82 -3.11
C LEU A 284 21.55 18.44 -4.47
N LEU A 285 20.35 18.22 -5.01
CA LEU A 285 19.95 18.75 -6.32
C LEU A 285 19.95 20.30 -6.31
N ASP A 286 19.55 20.93 -5.22
CA ASP A 286 19.56 22.39 -5.05
C ASP A 286 20.97 22.99 -5.10
N THR A 287 22.00 22.18 -4.87
CA THR A 287 23.43 22.62 -4.92
C THR A 287 24.09 22.38 -6.27
N LEU A 288 23.46 21.60 -7.16
CA LEU A 288 24.03 21.22 -8.44
C LEU A 288 23.61 22.21 -9.55
N PRO A 289 24.51 22.49 -10.54
CA PRO A 289 24.14 23.21 -11.75
C PRO A 289 23.12 22.42 -12.56
N ASP A 290 22.20 23.10 -13.25
CA ASP A 290 21.13 22.48 -14.07
C ASP A 290 21.66 21.43 -15.06
N GLU A 291 22.84 21.66 -15.65
CA GLU A 291 23.47 20.74 -16.60
C GLU A 291 23.86 19.39 -15.93
N SER A 292 24.08 19.37 -14.61
CA SER A 292 24.44 18.17 -13.84
C SER A 292 23.23 17.35 -13.40
N LEU A 293 22.01 17.86 -13.63
CA LEU A 293 20.79 17.16 -13.26
C LEU A 293 20.40 16.06 -14.26
N VAL A 294 21.10 15.95 -15.39
CA VAL A 294 20.85 14.94 -16.42
C VAL A 294 21.72 13.72 -16.17
N VAL A 295 21.09 12.58 -15.89
CA VAL A 295 21.77 11.27 -15.69
C VAL A 295 21.23 10.29 -16.73
N GLY A 296 22.04 10.02 -17.75
CA GLY A 296 21.59 9.26 -18.92
C GLY A 296 20.49 10.00 -19.67
N ASP A 297 19.36 9.37 -19.89
CA ASP A 297 18.18 9.95 -20.56
C ASP A 297 17.18 10.58 -19.57
N THR A 298 17.52 10.66 -18.28
CA THR A 298 16.60 11.12 -17.22
C THR A 298 17.12 12.42 -16.61
N THR A 299 16.26 13.44 -16.56
CA THR A 299 16.52 14.66 -15.79
C THR A 299 16.07 14.44 -14.35
N MET A 300 16.99 14.51 -13.41
CA MET A 300 16.68 14.49 -11.98
C MET A 300 16.03 15.82 -11.59
N ARG A 301 15.00 15.75 -10.78
CA ARG A 301 14.29 16.94 -10.28
C ARG A 301 13.94 16.76 -8.81
N PRO A 302 13.86 17.85 -8.03
CA PRO A 302 13.36 17.82 -6.67
C PRO A 302 11.92 17.32 -6.62
N ILE A 303 11.56 16.60 -5.56
CA ILE A 303 10.21 16.09 -5.33
C ILE A 303 9.74 16.62 -3.98
N ASP A 304 8.72 17.49 -4.00
CA ASP A 304 8.13 17.99 -2.78
C ASP A 304 7.39 16.85 -2.04
N THR A 305 7.66 16.69 -0.76
CA THR A 305 7.00 15.67 0.06
C THR A 305 6.24 16.30 1.21
N MET A 306 5.03 15.80 1.47
CA MET A 306 4.23 16.16 2.64
C MET A 306 3.76 14.88 3.34
N LEU A 307 4.00 14.79 4.65
CA LEU A 307 3.58 13.68 5.46
C LEU A 307 2.46 14.12 6.41
N ILE A 308 1.37 13.37 6.44
CA ILE A 308 0.29 13.49 7.43
C ILE A 308 0.27 12.21 8.25
N VAL A 309 0.40 12.34 9.56
CA VAL A 309 0.36 11.21 10.51
C VAL A 309 -0.61 11.51 11.64
N PRO A 310 -1.12 10.50 12.35
CA PRO A 310 -1.88 10.73 13.57
C PRO A 310 -1.00 11.40 14.63
N SER A 311 -1.61 12.26 15.45
CA SER A 311 -0.93 12.95 16.58
C SER A 311 -0.75 12.05 17.80
N GLU A 312 -1.40 10.89 17.81
CA GLU A 312 -1.36 9.90 18.89
C GLU A 312 -1.36 8.49 18.28
N ASP A 313 -0.80 7.51 19.00
CA ASP A 313 -0.81 6.12 18.52
C ASP A 313 -2.25 5.58 18.45
N LEU A 314 -2.61 5.06 17.29
CA LEU A 314 -3.91 4.44 17.01
C LEU A 314 -3.92 3.01 17.55
N ARG A 315 -4.33 2.82 18.80
CA ARG A 315 -4.46 1.52 19.48
C ARG A 315 -5.81 0.87 19.26
#